data_e86c0b1ce95721a40e7a59fd3f577234
#
_entry.id   e86c0b1ce95721a40e7a59fd3f577234
#
_cell.length_a   1.000
_cell.length_b   1.000
_cell.length_c   1.000
_cell.angle_alpha   90.00
_cell.angle_beta   90.00
_cell.angle_gamma   90.00
#
_symmetry.space_group_name_H-M   'P 1'
#
loop_
_entity.id
_entity.type
_entity.pdbx_description
1 polymer ?
#
loop_
_entity_poly.entity_id
_entity_poly.type
_entity_poly.pdbx_seq_one_letter_code
_entity_poly.pdbx_strand_id
1 'polypeptide(L)'
;MPLFAIVCRDKPDALETRLATRPQHLEYLAQSKVLKLAGALLGDDGNPVGSILIVEADDISAAQAQADNDPYTQADIFESVEINPWRLAVGAL
;
A
#
# COMPACT_ATOMS: atom_id res chain seq x y z
N MET A 1 8.00 -8.80 15.78
CA MET A 1 8.58 -8.47 14.45
C MET A 1 8.37 -7.00 14.14
N PRO A 2 9.32 -6.36 13.45
CA PRO A 2 9.15 -4.95 13.11
C PRO A 2 7.97 -4.70 12.20
N LEU A 3 7.37 -3.52 12.35
CA LEU A 3 6.33 -3.04 11.47
C LEU A 3 6.88 -1.95 10.57
N PHE A 4 6.33 -1.85 9.37
CA PHE A 4 6.68 -0.83 8.39
C PHE A 4 5.42 -0.20 7.84
N ALA A 5 5.44 1.12 7.69
CA ALA A 5 4.38 1.85 7.00
C ALA A 5 4.80 2.08 5.56
N ILE A 6 3.96 1.67 4.63
CA ILE A 6 4.13 1.90 3.20
C ILE A 6 3.11 2.93 2.78
N VAL A 7 3.57 4.09 2.36
CA VAL A 7 2.69 5.18 1.92
C VAL A 7 2.91 5.40 0.44
N CYS A 8 1.87 5.19 -0.34
CA CYS A 8 1.89 5.30 -1.80
C CYS A 8 1.03 6.46 -2.24
N ARG A 9 1.54 7.29 -3.13
CA ARG A 9 0.78 8.40 -3.70
C ARG A 9 0.67 8.18 -5.20
N ASP A 10 -0.56 8.33 -5.71
CA ASP A 10 -0.85 8.07 -7.11
C ASP A 10 -0.33 9.21 -7.99
N LYS A 11 0.01 8.86 -9.23
CA LYS A 11 0.25 9.83 -10.28
C LYS A 11 -1.04 10.59 -10.61
N PRO A 12 -0.95 11.83 -11.14
CA PRO A 12 -2.12 12.49 -11.71
C PRO A 12 -2.80 11.60 -12.74
N ASP A 13 -4.12 11.64 -12.79
CA ASP A 13 -4.93 10.90 -13.77
C ASP A 13 -4.80 9.38 -13.68
N ALA A 14 -4.43 8.83 -12.51
CA ALA A 14 -4.28 7.39 -12.33
C ALA A 14 -5.57 6.70 -11.88
N LEU A 15 -6.64 7.43 -11.61
CA LEU A 15 -7.86 6.86 -11.02
C LEU A 15 -8.44 5.71 -11.83
N GLU A 16 -8.56 5.89 -13.13
CA GLU A 16 -9.15 4.87 -14.00
C GLU A 16 -8.33 3.58 -13.95
N THR A 17 -7.01 3.68 -14.04
CA THR A 17 -6.11 2.53 -13.95
C THR A 17 -6.18 1.89 -12.57
N ARG A 18 -6.24 2.69 -11.51
CA ARG A 18 -6.37 2.20 -10.14
C ARG A 18 -7.65 1.37 -9.99
N LEU A 19 -8.77 1.89 -10.45
CA LEU A 19 -10.05 1.18 -10.33
C LEU A 19 -10.06 -0.11 -11.15
N ALA A 20 -9.46 -0.10 -12.34
CA ALA A 20 -9.35 -1.28 -13.19
C ALA A 20 -8.44 -2.35 -12.57
N THR A 21 -7.41 -1.95 -11.82
CA THR A 21 -6.44 -2.86 -11.21
C THR A 21 -6.86 -3.34 -9.82
N ARG A 22 -7.85 -2.68 -9.21
CA ARG A 22 -8.27 -2.94 -7.83
C ARG A 22 -8.55 -4.42 -7.53
N PRO A 23 -9.24 -5.19 -8.39
CA PRO A 23 -9.50 -6.59 -8.08
C PRO A 23 -8.22 -7.41 -7.87
N GLN A 24 -7.21 -7.23 -8.71
CA GLN A 24 -5.92 -7.92 -8.55
C GLN A 24 -5.19 -7.47 -7.29
N HIS A 25 -5.24 -6.17 -6.97
CA HIS A 25 -4.64 -5.61 -5.77
C HIS A 25 -5.25 -6.24 -4.51
N LEU A 26 -6.58 -6.31 -4.43
CA LEU A 26 -7.26 -6.90 -3.28
C LEU A 26 -6.96 -8.38 -3.14
N GLU A 27 -6.87 -9.11 -4.25
CA GLU A 27 -6.50 -10.52 -4.23
C GLU A 27 -5.06 -10.70 -3.73
N TYR A 28 -4.14 -9.87 -4.20
CA TYR A 28 -2.76 -9.87 -3.74
C TYR A 28 -2.68 -9.64 -2.22
N LEU A 29 -3.40 -8.63 -1.72
CA LEU A 29 -3.42 -8.33 -0.29
C LEU A 29 -4.03 -9.46 0.52
N ALA A 30 -5.08 -10.10 0.01
CA ALA A 30 -5.74 -11.21 0.71
C ALA A 30 -4.80 -12.42 0.88
N GLN A 31 -3.83 -12.58 0.00
CA GLN A 31 -2.87 -13.68 0.06
C GLN A 31 -1.60 -13.32 0.84
N SER A 32 -1.43 -12.05 1.23
CA SER A 32 -0.24 -11.62 1.96
C SER A 32 -0.25 -12.19 3.38
N LYS A 33 0.89 -12.71 3.81
CA LYS A 33 1.08 -13.22 5.18
C LYS A 33 1.62 -12.16 6.12
N VAL A 34 2.04 -11.02 5.59
CA VAL A 34 2.71 -9.97 6.37
C VAL A 34 1.85 -8.72 6.53
N LEU A 35 0.80 -8.57 5.73
CA LEU A 35 -0.07 -7.41 5.80
C LEU A 35 -0.88 -7.41 7.09
N LYS A 36 -0.88 -6.28 7.80
CA LYS A 36 -1.69 -6.07 9.00
C LYS A 36 -2.95 -5.27 8.70
N LEU A 37 -2.82 -4.19 7.95
CA LEU A 37 -3.96 -3.43 7.48
C LEU A 37 -3.58 -2.62 6.24
N ALA A 38 -4.59 -2.24 5.47
CA ALA A 38 -4.41 -1.44 4.29
C ALA A 38 -5.65 -0.59 4.07
N GLY A 39 -5.46 0.58 3.48
CA GLY A 39 -6.54 1.47 3.14
C GLY A 39 -6.12 2.46 2.08
N ALA A 40 -7.10 3.16 1.53
CA ALA A 40 -6.87 4.18 0.51
C ALA A 40 -6.78 5.56 1.14
N LEU A 41 -5.87 6.39 0.61
CA LEU A 41 -5.90 7.82 0.83
C LEU A 41 -6.94 8.41 -0.13
N LEU A 42 -7.80 9.27 0.40
CA LEU A 42 -8.87 9.87 -0.40
C LEU A 42 -8.59 11.34 -0.67
N GLY A 43 -8.88 11.77 -1.88
CA GLY A 43 -8.87 13.18 -2.24
C GLY A 43 -10.13 13.88 -1.75
N ASP A 44 -10.21 15.19 -2.00
CA ASP A 44 -11.35 16.02 -1.56
C ASP A 44 -12.67 15.57 -2.16
N ASP A 45 -12.63 14.94 -3.33
CA ASP A 45 -13.81 14.42 -4.01
C ASP A 45 -14.21 13.01 -3.55
N GLY A 46 -13.48 12.43 -2.59
CA GLY A 46 -13.73 11.09 -2.09
C GLY A 46 -13.13 9.98 -2.93
N ASN A 47 -12.47 10.28 -4.04
CA ASN A 47 -11.80 9.28 -4.85
C ASN A 47 -10.42 8.94 -4.31
N PRO A 48 -9.96 7.69 -4.47
CA PRO A 48 -8.63 7.31 -3.98
C PRO A 48 -7.51 7.99 -4.75
N VAL A 49 -6.53 8.47 -4.01
CA VAL A 49 -5.35 9.16 -4.54
C VAL A 49 -4.04 8.54 -4.02
N GLY A 50 -4.14 7.44 -3.31
CA GLY A 50 -3.00 6.74 -2.74
C GLY A 50 -3.42 5.60 -1.84
N SER A 51 -2.46 5.06 -1.11
CA SER A 51 -2.69 3.93 -0.20
C SER A 51 -1.76 4.03 1.00
N ILE A 52 -2.23 3.50 2.13
CA ILE A 52 -1.38 3.25 3.30
C ILE A 52 -1.50 1.77 3.61
N LEU A 53 -0.34 1.10 3.79
CA LEU A 53 -0.27 -0.29 4.20
C LEU A 53 0.64 -0.40 5.41
N ILE A 54 0.23 -1.20 6.39
CA ILE A 54 1.09 -1.55 7.53
C ILE A 54 1.41 -3.04 7.38
N VAL A 55 2.69 -3.35 7.33
CA VAL A 55 3.18 -4.72 7.16
C VAL A 55 4.14 -5.08 8.27
N GLU A 56 4.17 -6.37 8.62
CA GLU A 56 5.13 -6.93 9.55
C GLU A 56 6.19 -7.68 8.75
N ALA A 57 7.45 -7.27 8.86
CA ALA A 57 8.53 -7.82 8.06
C ALA A 57 9.82 -7.83 8.88
N ASP A 58 10.76 -8.72 8.53
CA ASP A 58 12.04 -8.81 9.22
C ASP A 58 12.90 -7.58 9.01
N ASP A 59 12.84 -7.01 7.82
CA ASP A 59 13.65 -5.85 7.46
C ASP A 59 12.92 -5.01 6.37
N ILE A 60 13.50 -3.87 6.06
CA ILE A 60 12.92 -2.97 5.07
C ILE A 60 12.90 -3.58 3.66
N SER A 61 13.84 -4.48 3.36
CA SER A 61 13.87 -5.16 2.06
C SER A 61 12.63 -6.03 1.84
N ALA A 62 12.17 -6.71 2.89
CA ALA A 62 10.96 -7.51 2.83
C ALA A 62 9.72 -6.63 2.65
N ALA A 63 9.66 -5.48 3.32
CA ALA A 63 8.59 -4.51 3.13
C ALA A 63 8.60 -3.93 1.71
N GLN A 64 9.79 -3.65 1.18
CA GLN A 64 9.95 -3.17 -0.19
C GLN A 64 9.44 -4.20 -1.21
N ALA A 65 9.75 -5.48 -0.99
CA ALA A 65 9.27 -6.56 -1.86
C ALA A 65 7.74 -6.64 -1.87
N GLN A 66 7.10 -6.45 -0.70
CA GLN A 66 5.66 -6.42 -0.61
C GLN A 66 5.08 -5.30 -1.49
N ALA A 67 5.68 -4.12 -1.45
CA ALA A 67 5.25 -2.98 -2.26
C ALA A 67 5.54 -3.20 -3.74
N ASP A 68 6.72 -3.72 -4.08
CA ASP A 68 7.13 -3.90 -5.48
C ASP A 68 6.25 -4.90 -6.22
N ASN A 69 5.77 -5.93 -5.53
CA ASN A 69 4.95 -6.98 -6.13
C ASN A 69 3.46 -6.69 -6.11
N ASP A 70 3.04 -5.57 -5.56
CA ASP A 70 1.65 -5.16 -5.57
C ASP A 70 1.22 -4.84 -7.01
N PRO A 71 0.07 -5.37 -7.48
CA PRO A 71 -0.45 -5.03 -8.80
C PRO A 71 -0.56 -3.54 -9.09
N TYR A 72 -0.82 -2.70 -8.10
CA TYR A 72 -0.81 -1.25 -8.29
C TYR A 72 0.58 -0.75 -8.68
N THR A 73 1.62 -1.26 -8.05
CA THR A 73 3.00 -0.90 -8.42
C THR A 73 3.32 -1.39 -9.82
N GLN A 74 2.91 -2.61 -10.15
CA GLN A 74 3.14 -3.20 -11.47
C GLN A 74 2.41 -2.43 -12.58
N ALA A 75 1.28 -1.83 -12.27
CA ALA A 75 0.52 -1.00 -13.21
C ALA A 75 1.05 0.43 -13.31
N ASP A 76 2.14 0.74 -12.61
CA ASP A 76 2.80 2.06 -12.64
C ASP A 76 1.88 3.19 -12.20
N ILE A 77 1.03 2.94 -11.21
CA ILE A 77 0.06 3.90 -10.71
C ILE A 77 0.72 4.94 -9.80
N PHE A 78 1.77 4.56 -9.07
CA PHE A 78 2.30 5.40 -8.00
C PHE A 78 3.35 6.39 -8.49
N GLU A 79 3.21 7.64 -8.07
CA GLU A 79 4.22 8.67 -8.24
C GLU A 79 5.32 8.51 -7.19
N SER A 80 4.95 8.10 -5.98
CA SER A 80 5.92 7.89 -4.90
C SER A 80 5.47 6.73 -4.00
N VAL A 81 6.47 6.04 -3.47
CA VAL A 81 6.28 4.99 -2.45
C VAL A 81 7.31 5.25 -1.37
N GLU A 82 6.85 5.53 -0.14
CA GLU A 82 7.71 5.72 1.01
C GLU A 82 7.52 4.57 1.97
N ILE A 83 8.62 4.01 2.46
CA ILE A 83 8.60 2.91 3.43
C ILE A 83 9.42 3.32 4.63
N ASN A 84 8.81 3.30 5.80
CA ASN A 84 9.48 3.65 7.05
C ASN A 84 9.17 2.63 8.13
N PRO A 85 10.14 2.34 9.01
CA PRO A 85 9.80 1.62 10.24
C PRO A 85 8.69 2.37 10.99
N TRP A 86 7.77 1.61 11.56
CA TRP A 86 6.59 2.20 12.19
C TRP A 86 6.28 1.48 13.49
N ARG A 87 5.82 2.21 14.47
CA ARG A 87 5.44 1.64 15.78
C ARG A 87 4.02 2.02 16.10
N LEU A 88 3.21 1.01 16.44
CA LEU A 88 1.88 1.25 16.96
C LEU A 88 2.00 1.89 18.36
N ALA A 89 1.34 3.00 18.56
CA ALA A 89 1.32 3.68 19.86
C ALA A 89 -0.04 3.54 20.56
N VAL A 90 -1.12 3.68 19.80
CA VAL A 90 -2.50 3.63 20.32
C VAL A 90 -3.35 2.89 19.30
N GLY A 91 -4.25 2.07 19.78
CA GLY A 91 -5.15 1.30 18.91
C GLY A 91 -4.72 -0.16 18.82
N ALA A 92 -5.23 -0.86 17.79
CA ALA A 92 -4.93 -2.26 17.57
C ALA A 92 -4.82 -2.56 16.08
N LEU A 93 -3.99 -3.54 15.74
CA LEU A 93 -3.87 -4.05 14.37
C LEU A 93 -4.75 -5.27 14.18
#